data_1842c4641981c10d0c657f7d0a27d0fd
#
_entry.id   1842c4641981c10d0c657f7d0a27d0fd
#
_cell.length_a   1.000
_cell.length_b   1.000
_cell.length_c   1.000
_cell.angle_alpha   90.00
_cell.angle_beta   90.00
_cell.angle_gamma   90.00
#
_symmetry.space_group_name_H-M   'P 1'
#
loop_
_entity.id
_entity.type
_entity.pdbx_description
1 polymer ?
#
loop_
_entity_poly.entity_id
_entity_poly.type
_entity_poly.pdbx_seq_one_letter_code
_entity_poly.pdbx_strand_id
1 'polypeptide(L)'
;SDNRSVVSKLAIGCAGLYADHLARMAGLNPPHKIVPFRGEFYALSPEATRLVRGLIYPVPDVNFPFLGVHLTKRIDGGVEAGPNAVLAFRREGYKHLDIHVGELAEALVYSGFQKLAMKNWRKGLDEMVRSFSKRAFLKSLQVLVPTLNMEDISRSRAGVRAQALDKNGNLVDDYVILQQE
;
A
#
# COMPACT_ATOMS: atom_id res chain seq x y z
N SER A 1 -9.95 2.96 -27.19
CA SER A 1 -8.66 2.27 -27.37
C SER A 1 -8.17 2.51 -28.77
N ASP A 2 -7.04 3.20 -28.91
CA ASP A 2 -6.33 3.35 -30.16
C ASP A 2 -5.76 1.99 -30.57
N ASN A 3 -6.24 1.44 -31.69
CA ASN A 3 -5.73 0.20 -32.27
C ASN A 3 -4.36 0.42 -32.93
N ARG A 4 -3.39 0.93 -32.20
CA ARG A 4 -2.01 1.07 -32.70
C ARG A 4 -1.23 -0.19 -32.35
N SER A 5 -0.57 -0.78 -33.32
CA SER A 5 0.42 -1.85 -33.11
C SER A 5 1.83 -1.28 -33.18
N VAL A 6 2.69 -1.77 -32.30
CA VAL A 6 4.11 -1.41 -32.27
C VAL A 6 4.90 -2.71 -32.44
N VAL A 7 5.79 -2.74 -33.43
CA VAL A 7 6.71 -3.87 -33.64
C VAL A 7 8.01 -3.54 -32.91
N SER A 8 8.46 -4.42 -32.02
CA SER A 8 9.70 -4.27 -31.26
C SER A 8 10.43 -5.60 -31.15
N LYS A 9 11.73 -5.55 -30.93
CA LYS A 9 12.57 -6.76 -30.68
C LYS A 9 12.41 -7.27 -29.25
N LEU A 10 12.04 -6.39 -28.32
CA LEU A 10 11.88 -6.69 -26.89
C LEU A 10 10.78 -5.81 -26.33
N ALA A 11 9.96 -6.40 -25.48
CA ALA A 11 8.97 -5.66 -24.67
C ALA A 11 9.23 -5.93 -23.18
N ILE A 12 9.30 -4.87 -22.38
CA ILE A 12 9.51 -4.96 -20.92
C ILE A 12 8.26 -4.45 -20.24
N GLY A 13 7.58 -5.31 -19.49
CA GLY A 13 6.38 -4.98 -18.75
C GLY A 13 6.70 -4.51 -17.31
N CYS A 14 6.47 -3.21 -17.02
CA CYS A 14 6.61 -2.62 -15.67
C CYS A 14 5.27 -2.02 -15.23
N ALA A 15 4.18 -2.81 -15.26
CA ALA A 15 2.81 -2.33 -15.13
C ALA A 15 2.33 -2.13 -13.67
N GLY A 16 3.19 -2.21 -12.67
CA GLY A 16 2.86 -1.94 -11.27
C GLY A 16 1.64 -2.75 -10.79
N LEU A 17 0.53 -2.07 -10.49
CA LEU A 17 -0.72 -2.70 -10.04
C LEU A 17 -1.29 -3.76 -11.01
N TYR A 18 -0.93 -3.71 -12.28
CA TYR A 18 -1.40 -4.64 -13.31
C TYR A 18 -0.29 -5.58 -13.83
N ALA A 19 0.87 -5.63 -13.16
CA ALA A 19 2.01 -6.41 -13.63
C ALA A 19 1.69 -7.90 -13.81
N ASP A 20 0.92 -8.50 -12.89
CA ASP A 20 0.48 -9.90 -12.99
C ASP A 20 -0.53 -10.13 -14.13
N HIS A 21 -1.39 -9.15 -14.44
CA HIS A 21 -2.30 -9.22 -15.58
C HIS A 21 -1.55 -9.13 -16.90
N LEU A 22 -0.62 -8.15 -17.00
CA LEU A 22 0.19 -7.98 -18.21
C LEU A 22 1.05 -9.22 -18.50
N ALA A 23 1.64 -9.81 -17.46
CA ALA A 23 2.40 -11.06 -17.59
C ALA A 23 1.53 -12.19 -18.15
N ARG A 24 0.29 -12.37 -17.67
CA ARG A 24 -0.64 -13.38 -18.20
C ARG A 24 -1.07 -13.07 -19.63
N MET A 25 -1.31 -11.81 -19.99
CA MET A 25 -1.60 -11.41 -21.38
C MET A 25 -0.45 -11.74 -22.33
N ALA A 26 0.79 -11.69 -21.84
CA ALA A 26 1.97 -12.12 -22.58
C ALA A 26 2.21 -13.64 -22.56
N GLY A 27 1.25 -14.45 -22.07
CA GLY A 27 1.36 -15.91 -22.02
C GLY A 27 2.19 -16.45 -20.85
N LEU A 28 2.68 -15.60 -19.95
CA LEU A 28 3.44 -16.01 -18.77
C LEU A 28 2.49 -16.43 -17.63
N ASN A 29 2.98 -17.28 -16.73
CA ASN A 29 2.25 -17.71 -15.54
C ASN A 29 2.99 -17.26 -14.25
N PRO A 30 2.78 -16.03 -13.76
CA PRO A 30 3.45 -15.54 -12.57
C PRO A 30 3.11 -16.39 -11.33
N PRO A 31 4.09 -16.73 -10.48
CA PRO A 31 3.87 -17.55 -9.27
C PRO A 31 3.13 -16.80 -8.16
N HIS A 32 2.93 -15.51 -8.33
CA HIS A 32 2.30 -14.60 -7.39
C HIS A 32 1.13 -13.84 -8.04
N LYS A 33 0.36 -13.15 -7.21
CA LYS A 33 -0.70 -12.23 -7.63
C LYS A 33 -0.48 -10.86 -6.99
N ILE A 34 -0.81 -9.80 -7.71
CA ILE A 34 -0.80 -8.46 -7.14
C ILE A 34 -2.11 -8.23 -6.37
N VAL A 35 -1.98 -7.96 -5.08
CA VAL A 35 -3.07 -7.55 -4.20
C VAL A 35 -2.86 -6.08 -3.86
N PRO A 36 -3.85 -5.21 -4.13
CA PRO A 36 -3.70 -3.78 -3.89
C PRO A 36 -3.90 -3.45 -2.41
N PHE A 37 -2.93 -2.77 -1.80
CA PHE A 37 -3.05 -2.22 -0.46
C PHE A 37 -2.99 -0.70 -0.51
N ARG A 38 -4.07 -0.05 -0.03
CA ARG A 38 -4.13 1.40 0.06
C ARG A 38 -3.43 1.87 1.33
N GLY A 39 -2.58 2.87 1.18
CA GLY A 39 -1.95 3.61 2.24
C GLY A 39 -2.44 5.05 2.27
N GLU A 40 -2.95 5.48 3.40
CA GLU A 40 -3.47 6.83 3.61
C GLU A 40 -2.43 7.67 4.35
N PHE A 41 -2.31 8.91 3.93
CA PHE A 41 -1.37 9.85 4.51
C PHE A 41 -2.09 11.04 5.17
N TYR A 42 -1.45 11.60 6.17
CA TYR A 42 -1.78 12.88 6.75
C TYR A 42 -0.62 13.84 6.56
N ALA A 43 -0.91 15.09 6.28
CA ALA A 43 0.07 16.17 6.29
C ALA A 43 0.09 16.84 7.66
N LEU A 44 1.28 17.18 8.15
CA LEU A 44 1.41 18.00 9.35
C LEU A 44 1.16 19.47 9.01
N SER A 45 0.62 20.20 9.97
CA SER A 45 0.53 21.67 9.89
C SER A 45 1.92 22.31 9.81
N PRO A 46 2.04 23.52 9.24
CA PRO A 46 3.33 24.22 9.18
C PRO A 46 4.03 24.34 10.54
N GLU A 47 3.25 24.58 11.61
CA GLU A 47 3.75 24.70 12.97
C GLU A 47 4.27 23.36 13.51
N ALA A 48 3.58 22.26 13.21
CA ALA A 48 3.96 20.93 13.67
C ALA A 48 5.14 20.33 12.87
N THR A 49 5.41 20.82 11.64
CA THR A 49 6.55 20.32 10.85
C THR A 49 7.89 20.50 11.55
N ARG A 50 8.03 21.50 12.42
CA ARG A 50 9.25 21.75 13.22
C ARG A 50 9.57 20.63 14.22
N LEU A 51 8.57 19.82 14.60
CA LEU A 51 8.75 18.68 15.51
C LEU A 51 9.49 17.53 14.82
N VAL A 52 9.55 17.53 13.50
CA VAL A 52 10.13 16.45 12.69
C VAL A 52 11.28 17.00 11.86
N ARG A 53 12.51 16.66 12.23
CA ARG A 53 13.72 17.16 11.55
C ARG A 53 14.18 16.28 10.38
N GLY A 54 13.75 15.03 10.35
CA GLY A 54 14.17 14.05 9.34
C GLY A 54 13.10 12.98 9.14
N LEU A 55 13.52 11.72 9.05
CA LEU A 55 12.67 10.55 8.93
C LEU A 55 12.51 9.91 10.31
N ILE A 56 11.29 9.62 10.73
CA ILE A 56 11.00 8.93 11.98
C ILE A 56 10.20 7.68 11.68
N TYR A 57 10.81 6.51 11.90
CA TYR A 57 10.22 5.20 11.66
C TYR A 57 10.10 4.40 12.96
N PRO A 58 9.03 3.63 13.14
CA PRO A 58 9.00 2.62 14.19
C PRO A 58 10.01 1.51 13.88
N VAL A 59 10.45 0.81 14.91
CA VAL A 59 11.21 -0.44 14.71
C VAL A 59 10.29 -1.45 13.99
N PRO A 60 10.72 -2.04 12.86
CA PRO A 60 9.91 -3.01 12.15
C PRO A 60 9.55 -4.22 13.02
N ASP A 61 8.28 -4.61 13.00
CA ASP A 61 7.84 -5.87 13.60
C ASP A 61 8.09 -7.00 12.60
N VAL A 62 9.04 -7.89 12.93
CA VAL A 62 9.41 -9.02 12.07
C VAL A 62 8.24 -9.98 11.76
N ASN A 63 7.17 -9.92 12.55
CA ASN A 63 5.98 -10.74 12.36
C ASN A 63 4.86 -10.02 11.58
N PHE A 64 5.11 -8.78 11.15
CA PHE A 64 4.11 -8.01 10.42
C PHE A 64 4.67 -7.50 9.08
N PRO A 65 3.99 -7.78 7.97
CA PRO A 65 4.53 -7.54 6.63
C PRO A 65 4.55 -6.07 6.20
N PHE A 66 3.98 -5.18 6.99
CA PHE A 66 3.94 -3.76 6.66
C PHE A 66 4.64 -2.94 7.74
N LEU A 67 5.40 -1.94 7.29
CA LEU A 67 5.97 -0.94 8.17
C LEU A 67 4.83 -0.12 8.79
N GLY A 68 4.89 0.09 10.10
CA GLY A 68 3.92 0.94 10.82
C GLY A 68 3.96 2.39 10.35
N VAL A 69 2.97 3.17 10.80
CA VAL A 69 2.89 4.60 10.50
C VAL A 69 4.18 5.31 10.90
N HIS A 70 4.71 6.11 10.01
CA HIS A 70 5.98 6.84 10.17
C HIS A 70 5.84 8.29 9.70
N LEU A 71 6.83 9.13 9.99
CA LEU A 71 6.86 10.52 9.57
C LEU A 71 8.02 10.75 8.62
N THR A 72 7.72 11.37 7.49
CA THR A 72 8.68 11.65 6.42
C THR A 72 8.78 13.14 6.17
N LYS A 73 9.96 13.71 6.43
CA LYS A 73 10.27 15.08 6.03
C LYS A 73 10.45 15.12 4.51
N ARG A 74 9.68 15.98 3.85
CA ARG A 74 9.71 16.16 2.41
C ARG A 74 10.75 17.19 2.00
N ILE A 75 11.14 17.15 0.73
CA ILE A 75 12.10 18.11 0.16
C ILE A 75 11.58 19.54 0.15
N ASP A 76 10.26 19.74 0.08
CA ASP A 76 9.59 21.04 0.16
C ASP A 76 9.45 21.58 1.60
N GLY A 77 9.99 20.86 2.59
CA GLY A 77 9.91 21.20 3.99
C GLY A 77 8.66 20.71 4.72
N GLY A 78 7.65 20.22 4.01
CA GLY A 78 6.48 19.59 4.61
C GLY A 78 6.80 18.27 5.30
N VAL A 79 5.88 17.78 6.11
CA VAL A 79 5.97 16.46 6.73
C VAL A 79 4.71 15.65 6.40
N GLU A 80 4.90 14.45 5.89
CA GLU A 80 3.84 13.46 5.72
C GLU A 80 3.93 12.40 6.82
N ALA A 81 2.78 12.04 7.36
CA ALA A 81 2.60 10.98 8.33
C ALA A 81 1.79 9.84 7.71
N GLY A 82 2.29 8.63 7.77
CA GLY A 82 1.68 7.46 7.15
C GLY A 82 2.73 6.58 6.47
N PRO A 83 2.30 5.70 5.57
CA PRO A 83 0.92 5.28 5.37
C PRO A 83 0.48 4.20 6.37
N ASN A 84 -0.84 4.03 6.51
CA ASN A 84 -1.42 2.78 6.98
C ASN A 84 -1.42 1.73 5.84
N ALA A 85 -1.97 0.54 6.07
CA ALA A 85 -2.05 -0.49 5.04
C ALA A 85 -3.39 -1.24 5.13
N VAL A 86 -4.34 -0.88 4.28
CA VAL A 86 -5.66 -1.53 4.18
C VAL A 86 -5.87 -2.11 2.78
N LEU A 87 -6.64 -3.18 2.67
CA LEU A 87 -7.03 -3.70 1.35
C LEU A 87 -7.75 -2.60 0.55
N ALA A 88 -7.27 -2.31 -0.65
CA ALA A 88 -7.99 -1.46 -1.59
C ALA A 88 -9.08 -2.29 -2.28
N PHE A 89 -10.27 -1.70 -2.49
CA PHE A 89 -11.41 -2.42 -3.07
C PHE A 89 -11.40 -2.43 -4.61
N ARG A 90 -10.36 -1.84 -5.19
CA ARG A 90 -9.95 -1.95 -6.60
C ARG A 90 -8.45 -1.69 -6.72
N ARG A 91 -7.85 -2.08 -7.84
CA ARG A 91 -6.40 -1.89 -8.07
C ARG A 91 -5.99 -0.41 -8.01
N GLU A 92 -6.77 0.48 -8.57
CA GLU A 92 -6.59 1.95 -8.46
C GLU A 92 -7.58 2.58 -7.48
N GLY A 93 -7.76 1.95 -6.31
CA GLY A 93 -8.68 2.38 -5.26
C GLY A 93 -8.05 3.39 -4.31
N TYR A 94 -7.95 4.66 -4.73
CA TYR A 94 -7.35 5.74 -3.93
C TYR A 94 -8.32 6.30 -2.88
N LYS A 95 -9.64 6.09 -3.04
CA LYS A 95 -10.68 6.52 -2.12
C LYS A 95 -11.36 5.33 -1.47
N HIS A 96 -12.00 5.54 -0.31
CA HIS A 96 -12.74 4.49 0.40
C HIS A 96 -13.90 3.88 -0.41
N LEU A 97 -14.52 4.69 -1.27
CA LEU A 97 -15.67 4.30 -2.09
C LEU A 97 -15.28 3.85 -3.51
N ASP A 98 -13.99 3.78 -3.82
CA ASP A 98 -13.52 3.24 -5.09
C ASP A 98 -13.63 1.72 -5.02
N ILE A 99 -14.74 1.17 -5.49
CA ILE A 99 -15.04 -0.27 -5.45
C ILE A 99 -15.18 -0.79 -6.87
N HIS A 100 -14.50 -1.92 -7.16
CA HIS A 100 -14.70 -2.72 -8.34
C HIS A 100 -14.91 -4.18 -7.93
N VAL A 101 -16.15 -4.66 -8.09
CA VAL A 101 -16.57 -5.96 -7.53
C VAL A 101 -15.70 -7.13 -8.03
N GLY A 102 -15.35 -7.13 -9.32
CA GLY A 102 -14.51 -8.19 -9.90
C GLY A 102 -13.08 -8.21 -9.31
N GLU A 103 -12.44 -7.04 -9.19
CA GLU A 103 -11.09 -6.95 -8.63
C GLU A 103 -11.06 -7.27 -7.13
N LEU A 104 -12.10 -6.83 -6.40
CA LEU A 104 -12.26 -7.16 -4.98
C LEU A 104 -12.47 -8.66 -4.80
N ALA A 105 -13.35 -9.27 -5.58
CA ALA A 105 -13.58 -10.71 -5.55
C ALA A 105 -12.29 -11.48 -5.89
N GLU A 106 -11.55 -11.03 -6.90
CA GLU A 106 -10.26 -11.61 -7.28
C GLU A 106 -9.25 -11.61 -6.11
N ALA A 107 -9.18 -10.53 -5.33
CA ALA A 107 -8.33 -10.45 -4.16
C ALA A 107 -8.83 -11.36 -3.02
N LEU A 108 -10.12 -11.34 -2.73
CA LEU A 108 -10.72 -12.09 -1.62
C LEU A 108 -10.70 -13.61 -1.81
N VAL A 109 -10.87 -14.10 -3.05
CA VAL A 109 -10.82 -15.56 -3.34
C VAL A 109 -9.38 -16.07 -3.47
N TYR A 110 -8.39 -15.19 -3.54
CA TYR A 110 -6.99 -15.60 -3.65
C TYR A 110 -6.49 -16.23 -2.36
N SER A 111 -6.05 -17.50 -2.42
CA SER A 111 -5.60 -18.25 -1.24
C SER A 111 -4.46 -17.57 -0.47
N GLY A 112 -3.55 -16.89 -1.18
CA GLY A 112 -2.47 -16.11 -0.56
C GLY A 112 -3.01 -14.98 0.31
N PHE A 113 -3.99 -14.22 -0.20
CA PHE A 113 -4.61 -13.16 0.60
C PHE A 113 -5.39 -13.70 1.80
N GLN A 114 -6.15 -14.80 1.63
CA GLN A 114 -6.88 -15.42 2.73
C GLN A 114 -5.95 -15.86 3.87
N LYS A 115 -4.83 -16.51 3.53
CA LYS A 115 -3.83 -16.92 4.53
C LYS A 115 -3.18 -15.72 5.23
N LEU A 116 -2.82 -14.68 4.47
CA LEU A 116 -2.28 -13.44 5.03
C LEU A 116 -3.27 -12.79 5.99
N ALA A 117 -4.54 -12.67 5.57
CA ALA A 117 -5.61 -12.07 6.36
C ALA A 117 -5.88 -12.87 7.64
N MET A 118 -5.96 -14.20 7.55
CA MET A 118 -6.16 -15.06 8.73
C MET A 118 -5.00 -14.96 9.72
N LYS A 119 -3.76 -14.93 9.24
CA LYS A 119 -2.57 -14.80 10.10
C LYS A 119 -2.52 -13.44 10.80
N ASN A 120 -2.99 -12.37 10.16
CA ASN A 120 -2.82 -11.00 10.62
C ASN A 120 -4.16 -10.28 10.91
N TRP A 121 -5.27 -10.99 11.14
CA TRP A 121 -6.62 -10.41 11.18
C TRP A 121 -6.78 -9.28 12.23
N ARG A 122 -6.16 -9.42 13.42
CA ARG A 122 -6.21 -8.39 14.47
C ARG A 122 -5.55 -7.09 14.02
N LYS A 123 -4.34 -7.19 13.46
CA LYS A 123 -3.61 -6.03 12.92
C LYS A 123 -4.33 -5.42 11.72
N GLY A 124 -4.94 -6.25 10.87
CA GLY A 124 -5.80 -5.78 9.78
C GLY A 124 -7.00 -4.98 10.26
N LEU A 125 -7.65 -5.39 11.35
CA LEU A 125 -8.73 -4.60 11.97
C LEU A 125 -8.22 -3.28 12.53
N ASP A 126 -7.07 -3.26 13.18
CA ASP A 126 -6.45 -2.03 13.70
C ASP A 126 -6.13 -1.06 12.56
N GLU A 127 -5.64 -1.58 11.42
CA GLU A 127 -5.41 -0.76 10.21
C GLU A 127 -6.72 -0.18 9.66
N MET A 128 -7.79 -0.98 9.62
CA MET A 128 -9.11 -0.51 9.21
C MET A 128 -9.62 0.60 10.14
N VAL A 129 -9.49 0.44 11.45
CA VAL A 129 -9.87 1.48 12.42
C VAL A 129 -9.06 2.76 12.19
N ARG A 130 -7.76 2.66 11.93
CA ARG A 130 -6.91 3.81 11.60
C ARG A 130 -7.31 4.48 10.29
N SER A 131 -7.76 3.71 9.30
CA SER A 131 -8.22 4.24 8.02
C SER A 131 -9.47 5.13 8.16
N PHE A 132 -10.40 4.76 9.03
CA PHE A 132 -11.65 5.51 9.23
C PHE A 132 -11.56 6.56 10.34
N SER A 133 -10.67 6.40 11.31
CA SER A 133 -10.57 7.26 12.49
C SER A 133 -9.29 8.08 12.55
N LYS A 134 -9.40 9.38 12.28
CA LYS A 134 -8.29 10.34 12.47
C LYS A 134 -7.69 10.27 13.87
N ARG A 135 -8.55 10.07 14.92
CA ARG A 135 -8.08 9.94 16.31
C ARG A 135 -7.25 8.67 16.52
N ALA A 136 -7.66 7.54 15.93
CA ALA A 136 -6.89 6.31 16.03
C ALA A 136 -5.55 6.43 15.30
N PHE A 137 -5.54 7.09 14.14
CA PHE A 137 -4.32 7.38 13.40
C PHE A 137 -3.38 8.27 14.20
N LEU A 138 -3.89 9.36 14.79
CA LEU A 138 -3.11 10.25 15.65
C LEU A 138 -2.47 9.52 16.83
N LYS A 139 -3.19 8.62 17.49
CA LYS A 139 -2.63 7.81 18.59
C LYS A 139 -1.40 7.00 18.14
N SER A 140 -1.40 6.49 16.91
CA SER A 140 -0.22 5.79 16.37
C SER A 140 0.96 6.74 16.14
N LEU A 141 0.70 7.99 15.72
CA LEU A 141 1.74 9.01 15.57
C LEU A 141 2.30 9.49 16.92
N GLN A 142 1.43 9.56 17.94
CA GLN A 142 1.84 10.01 19.29
C GLN A 142 2.81 9.05 19.97
N VAL A 143 2.92 7.79 19.50
CA VAL A 143 3.97 6.88 19.95
C VAL A 143 5.36 7.39 19.54
N LEU A 144 5.44 8.05 18.37
CA LEU A 144 6.69 8.58 17.81
C LEU A 144 6.91 10.05 18.18
N VAL A 145 5.85 10.85 18.17
CA VAL A 145 5.86 12.28 18.48
C VAL A 145 4.70 12.58 19.43
N PRO A 146 4.90 12.45 20.76
CA PRO A 146 3.82 12.53 21.75
C PRO A 146 3.06 13.86 21.82
N THR A 147 3.69 14.95 21.36
CA THR A 147 3.14 16.30 21.40
C THR A 147 2.17 16.64 20.27
N LEU A 148 2.00 15.74 19.28
CA LEU A 148 1.06 15.97 18.18
C LEU A 148 -0.39 15.96 18.68
N ASN A 149 -1.19 16.88 18.15
CA ASN A 149 -2.62 17.03 18.42
C ASN A 149 -3.48 16.85 17.18
N MET A 150 -4.80 16.82 17.35
CA MET A 150 -5.74 16.65 16.25
C MET A 150 -5.69 17.78 15.21
N GLU A 151 -5.32 18.97 15.62
CA GLU A 151 -5.21 20.17 14.78
C GLU A 151 -3.94 20.13 13.91
N ASP A 152 -2.91 19.42 14.39
CA ASP A 152 -1.61 19.32 13.74
C ASP A 152 -1.60 18.43 12.49
N ILE A 153 -2.62 17.61 12.28
CA ILE A 153 -2.69 16.69 11.16
C ILE A 153 -3.94 16.92 10.31
N SER A 154 -3.80 16.87 9.00
CA SER A 154 -4.90 16.93 8.02
C SER A 154 -4.79 15.77 7.02
N ARG A 155 -5.93 15.24 6.56
CA ARG A 155 -5.90 14.19 5.54
C ARG A 155 -5.21 14.70 4.28
N SER A 156 -4.29 13.90 3.77
CA SER A 156 -3.57 14.14 2.53
C SER A 156 -3.98 13.12 1.46
N ARG A 157 -3.11 12.85 0.53
CA ARG A 157 -3.34 11.86 -0.54
C ARG A 157 -3.31 10.43 -0.01
N ALA A 158 -3.82 9.51 -0.80
CA ALA A 158 -3.60 8.08 -0.62
C ALA A 158 -2.78 7.52 -1.78
N GLY A 159 -2.04 6.47 -1.53
CA GLY A 159 -1.36 5.67 -2.54
C GLY A 159 -1.89 4.24 -2.53
N VAL A 160 -1.75 3.52 -3.63
CA VAL A 160 -2.03 2.09 -3.67
C VAL A 160 -0.74 1.34 -3.99
N ARG A 161 -0.38 0.44 -3.09
CA ARG A 161 0.78 -0.43 -3.23
C ARG A 161 0.39 -1.68 -4.03
N ALA A 162 1.14 -1.97 -5.08
CA ALA A 162 1.08 -3.22 -5.83
C ALA A 162 1.82 -4.31 -5.06
N GLN A 163 1.18 -4.93 -4.07
CA GLN A 163 1.84 -5.94 -3.27
C GLN A 163 1.74 -7.31 -3.92
N ALA A 164 2.88 -7.87 -4.32
CA ALA A 164 2.94 -9.24 -4.79
C ALA A 164 2.84 -10.21 -3.61
N LEU A 165 1.94 -11.20 -3.74
CA LEU A 165 1.68 -12.24 -2.75
C LEU A 165 1.81 -13.61 -3.41
N ASP A 166 2.52 -14.53 -2.77
CA ASP A 166 2.51 -15.93 -3.17
C ASP A 166 1.23 -16.65 -2.70
N LYS A 167 1.01 -17.88 -3.14
CA LYS A 167 -0.15 -18.70 -2.76
C LYS A 167 -0.16 -19.11 -1.27
N ASN A 168 0.96 -18.93 -0.57
CA ASN A 168 1.11 -19.25 0.84
C ASN A 168 0.83 -18.06 1.75
N GLY A 169 0.63 -16.86 1.17
CA GLY A 169 0.40 -15.63 1.90
C GLY A 169 1.67 -14.90 2.34
N ASN A 170 2.81 -15.26 1.75
CA ASN A 170 4.04 -14.51 1.95
C ASN A 170 4.11 -13.33 0.99
N LEU A 171 4.62 -12.20 1.47
CA LEU A 171 4.98 -11.09 0.61
C LEU A 171 6.18 -11.47 -0.25
N VAL A 172 6.15 -11.04 -1.49
CA VAL A 172 7.30 -11.11 -2.39
C VAL A 172 8.04 -9.78 -2.25
N ASP A 173 9.22 -9.82 -1.65
CA ASP A 173 9.97 -8.63 -1.23
C ASP A 173 11.03 -8.21 -2.25
N ASP A 174 11.21 -8.98 -3.33
CA ASP A 174 12.18 -8.72 -4.38
C ASP A 174 11.52 -8.73 -5.77
N TYR A 175 12.26 -8.30 -6.77
CA TYR A 175 11.82 -8.31 -8.16
C TYR A 175 11.61 -9.74 -8.66
N VAL A 176 10.50 -9.96 -9.33
CA VAL A 176 10.24 -11.20 -10.07
C VAL A 176 10.33 -10.89 -11.56
N ILE A 177 11.39 -11.35 -12.18
CA ILE A 177 11.64 -11.18 -13.61
C ILE A 177 11.26 -12.48 -14.31
N LEU A 178 10.24 -12.41 -15.17
CA LEU A 178 9.81 -13.52 -16.00
C LEU A 178 10.18 -13.21 -17.45
N GLN A 179 10.72 -14.20 -18.15
CA GLN A 179 11.09 -14.10 -19.54
C GLN A 179 10.33 -15.15 -20.35
N GLN A 180 9.94 -14.78 -21.56
CA GLN A 180 9.43 -15.68 -22.58
C GLN A 180 10.41 -15.63 -23.75
N GLU A 181 10.87 -16.79 -24.17
CA GLU A 181 11.68 -16.97 -25.38
C GLU A 181 10.82 -16.95 -26.65
#